data_393bc3a71faa019115afc00d24435b0c
#
_entry.id   393bc3a71faa019115afc00d24435b0c
#
_cell.length_a   1.000
_cell.length_b   1.000
_cell.length_c   1.000
_cell.angle_alpha   90.00
_cell.angle_beta   90.00
_cell.angle_gamma   90.00
#
_symmetry.space_group_name_H-M   'P 1'
#
loop_
_entity.id
_entity.type
_entity.pdbx_description
1 polymer ?
#
loop_
_entity_poly.entity_id
_entity_poly.type
_entity_poly.pdbx_seq_one_letter_code
_entity_poly.pdbx_strand_id
1 'polypeptide(L)'
;LEEFHFNEQIFNECPDNVNLDGYFQTERYFENVEKELREDFQFQDSIYQPCKEMMDSIESDRKIFLHIRRGDPKLPWAYVNLEATHPVCTFDYYEKALAEFPDDIPVIVFSDHIEWCQEQDFFKPDRFILSESTDELDDGQRVPWTDLCLMSLCTDAIIANSSFSWWGAWLIDNPDKTVIAPKKWFGPSYDHYHMDDLIPKGWKVL
;
A
#
# COMPACT_ATOMS: atom_id res chain seq x y z
N LEU A 1 -20.64 -8.46 2.07
CA LEU A 1 -20.33 -8.05 3.45
C LEU A 1 -20.32 -6.54 3.54
N GLU A 2 -21.06 -5.98 4.47
CA GLU A 2 -21.12 -4.53 4.70
C GLU A 2 -20.06 -4.05 5.70
N GLU A 3 -19.28 -4.98 6.28
CA GLU A 3 -18.30 -4.72 7.32
C GLU A 3 -16.89 -5.05 6.85
N PHE A 4 -15.87 -4.37 7.40
CA PHE A 4 -14.47 -4.51 7.02
C PHE A 4 -13.66 -5.40 7.95
N HIS A 5 -14.31 -6.07 8.93
CA HIS A 5 -13.67 -7.01 9.83
C HIS A 5 -13.90 -8.46 9.42
N PHE A 6 -13.16 -9.38 10.02
CA PHE A 6 -13.29 -10.81 9.78
C PHE A 6 -14.65 -11.33 10.24
N ASN A 7 -15.34 -12.04 9.38
CA ASN A 7 -16.58 -12.71 9.69
C ASN A 7 -16.34 -14.23 9.79
N GLU A 8 -16.23 -14.71 11.03
CA GLU A 8 -15.91 -16.10 11.33
C GLU A 8 -17.02 -17.06 10.83
N GLN A 9 -18.27 -16.65 10.87
CA GLN A 9 -19.36 -17.49 10.38
C GLN A 9 -19.27 -17.69 8.87
N ILE A 10 -19.05 -16.63 8.10
CA ILE A 10 -18.85 -16.74 6.64
C ILE A 10 -17.63 -17.58 6.33
N PHE A 11 -16.53 -17.38 7.05
CA PHE A 11 -15.29 -18.13 6.83
C PHE A 11 -15.48 -19.65 7.06
N ASN A 12 -16.20 -20.04 8.11
CA ASN A 12 -16.37 -21.44 8.49
C ASN A 12 -17.57 -22.13 7.84
N GLU A 13 -18.63 -21.40 7.50
CA GLU A 13 -19.94 -21.97 7.12
C GLU A 13 -20.34 -21.61 5.67
N CYS A 14 -19.48 -20.90 4.92
CA CYS A 14 -19.78 -20.51 3.54
C CYS A 14 -20.05 -21.77 2.69
N PRO A 15 -21.24 -21.92 2.10
CA PRO A 15 -21.53 -23.07 1.27
C PRO A 15 -20.80 -23.01 -0.08
N ASP A 16 -20.65 -24.18 -0.70
CA ASP A 16 -20.11 -24.27 -2.06
C ASP A 16 -21.01 -23.58 -3.10
N ASN A 17 -20.41 -23.14 -4.20
CA ASN A 17 -21.11 -22.58 -5.36
C ASN A 17 -21.89 -21.29 -5.07
N VAL A 18 -21.32 -20.40 -4.23
CA VAL A 18 -21.84 -19.06 -3.95
C VAL A 18 -20.94 -17.98 -4.54
N ASN A 19 -21.50 -16.82 -4.75
CA ASN A 19 -20.72 -15.61 -5.04
C ASN A 19 -20.55 -14.81 -3.75
N LEU A 20 -19.30 -14.51 -3.38
CA LEU A 20 -19.00 -13.66 -2.25
C LEU A 20 -18.92 -12.21 -2.73
N ASP A 21 -19.76 -11.35 -2.15
CA ASP A 21 -19.75 -9.91 -2.43
C ASP A 21 -19.33 -9.16 -1.15
N GLY A 22 -18.18 -8.47 -1.23
CA GLY A 22 -17.58 -7.73 -0.13
C GLY A 22 -16.11 -7.44 -0.33
N TYR A 23 -15.54 -6.63 0.55
CA TYR A 23 -14.14 -6.20 0.44
C TYR A 23 -13.15 -7.16 1.06
N PHE A 24 -13.54 -7.94 2.07
CA PHE A 24 -12.69 -8.95 2.75
C PHE A 24 -11.32 -8.40 3.19
N GLN A 25 -11.29 -7.17 3.72
CA GLN A 25 -10.06 -6.41 4.00
C GLN A 25 -9.42 -6.78 5.34
N THR A 26 -9.08 -8.07 5.52
CA THR A 26 -8.28 -8.55 6.66
C THR A 26 -7.50 -9.79 6.27
N GLU A 27 -6.25 -9.89 6.74
CA GLU A 27 -5.39 -11.06 6.50
C GLU A 27 -5.96 -12.36 7.08
N ARG A 28 -6.88 -12.27 8.07
CA ARG A 28 -7.48 -13.43 8.72
C ARG A 28 -8.22 -14.36 7.76
N TYR A 29 -8.65 -13.87 6.59
CA TYR A 29 -9.28 -14.70 5.57
C TYR A 29 -8.31 -15.63 4.84
N PHE A 30 -7.02 -15.36 4.90
CA PHE A 30 -6.00 -16.08 4.12
C PHE A 30 -4.71 -16.40 4.90
N GLU A 31 -4.65 -16.12 6.21
CA GLU A 31 -3.47 -16.42 7.03
C GLU A 31 -3.09 -17.91 7.02
N ASN A 32 -4.08 -18.80 6.85
CA ASN A 32 -3.85 -20.25 6.80
C ASN A 32 -3.27 -20.74 5.46
N VAL A 33 -3.30 -19.90 4.42
CA VAL A 33 -2.81 -20.18 3.06
C VAL A 33 -1.81 -19.12 2.58
N GLU A 34 -1.14 -18.47 3.53
CA GLU A 34 -0.18 -17.40 3.22
C GLU A 34 0.91 -17.84 2.25
N LYS A 35 1.43 -19.06 2.41
CA LYS A 35 2.50 -19.58 1.57
C LYS A 35 2.03 -19.74 0.13
N GLU A 36 0.88 -20.36 -0.08
CA GLU A 36 0.27 -20.58 -1.39
C GLU A 36 -0.06 -19.23 -2.05
N LEU A 37 -0.57 -18.28 -1.26
CA LEU A 37 -0.89 -16.95 -1.74
C LEU A 37 0.37 -16.19 -2.18
N ARG A 38 1.49 -16.30 -1.46
CA ARG A 38 2.76 -15.71 -1.89
C ARG A 38 3.33 -16.36 -3.14
N GLU A 39 3.10 -17.66 -3.34
CA GLU A 39 3.46 -18.35 -4.58
C GLU A 39 2.61 -17.87 -5.77
N ASP A 40 1.30 -17.63 -5.56
CA ASP A 40 0.38 -17.14 -6.58
C ASP A 40 0.62 -15.65 -6.93
N PHE A 41 1.10 -14.84 -5.98
CA PHE A 41 1.42 -13.42 -6.19
C PHE A 41 2.83 -13.17 -6.72
N GLN A 42 3.52 -14.18 -7.27
CA GLN A 42 4.81 -13.96 -7.91
C GLN A 42 4.67 -13.13 -9.19
N PHE A 43 5.49 -12.11 -9.31
CA PHE A 43 5.54 -11.30 -10.51
C PHE A 43 6.21 -12.07 -11.66
N GLN A 44 5.71 -11.87 -12.87
CA GLN A 44 6.36 -12.42 -14.07
C GLN A 44 7.78 -11.85 -14.20
N ASP A 45 8.71 -12.65 -14.74
CA ASP A 45 10.11 -12.24 -14.92
C ASP A 45 10.26 -10.93 -15.70
N SER A 46 9.39 -10.67 -16.68
CA SER A 46 9.38 -9.44 -17.47
C SER A 46 9.08 -8.17 -16.64
N ILE A 47 8.42 -8.32 -15.47
CA ILE A 47 8.16 -7.25 -14.53
C ILE A 47 9.22 -7.27 -13.42
N TYR A 48 9.48 -8.44 -12.86
CA TYR A 48 10.36 -8.62 -11.71
C TYR A 48 11.82 -8.19 -11.99
N GLN A 49 12.39 -8.61 -13.12
CA GLN A 49 13.80 -8.35 -13.39
C GLN A 49 14.14 -6.87 -13.52
N PRO A 50 13.39 -6.03 -14.29
CA PRO A 50 13.62 -4.59 -14.32
C PRO A 50 13.43 -3.92 -12.95
N CYS A 51 12.42 -4.33 -12.17
CA CYS A 51 12.21 -3.82 -10.83
C CYS A 51 13.38 -4.15 -9.90
N LYS A 52 13.87 -5.40 -9.96
CA LYS A 52 15.02 -5.84 -9.18
C LYS A 52 16.29 -5.08 -9.54
N GLU A 53 16.59 -4.91 -10.83
CA GLU A 53 17.74 -4.14 -11.30
C GLU A 53 17.69 -2.68 -10.80
N MET A 54 16.52 -2.04 -10.85
CA MET A 54 16.31 -0.71 -10.29
C MET A 54 16.58 -0.69 -8.79
N MET A 55 16.00 -1.63 -8.03
CA MET A 55 16.18 -1.69 -6.57
C MET A 55 17.63 -2.00 -6.18
N ASP A 56 18.33 -2.85 -6.92
CA ASP A 56 19.75 -3.19 -6.71
C ASP A 56 20.69 -1.99 -7.00
N SER A 57 20.25 -1.05 -7.85
CA SER A 57 21.03 0.19 -8.14
C SER A 57 21.03 1.18 -6.97
N ILE A 58 20.12 1.04 -6.01
CA ILE A 58 20.05 1.88 -4.82
C ILE A 58 21.00 1.29 -3.78
N GLU A 59 22.11 1.97 -3.48
CA GLU A 59 23.15 1.54 -2.55
C GLU A 59 22.65 1.60 -1.09
N SER A 60 21.84 0.63 -0.68
CA SER A 60 21.40 0.44 0.70
C SER A 60 20.84 -0.96 0.91
N ASP A 61 21.16 -1.59 2.05
CA ASP A 61 20.57 -2.86 2.46
C ASP A 61 19.11 -2.68 2.89
N ARG A 62 18.75 -1.50 3.35
CA ARG A 62 17.37 -1.16 3.74
C ARG A 62 16.78 -0.11 2.81
N LYS A 63 15.52 -0.29 2.48
CA LYS A 63 14.76 0.61 1.61
C LYS A 63 13.33 0.70 2.13
N ILE A 64 12.85 1.91 2.34
CA ILE A 64 11.46 2.16 2.77
C ILE A 64 10.65 2.52 1.55
N PHE A 65 9.50 1.89 1.33
CA PHE A 65 8.54 2.53 0.46
C PHE A 65 7.59 3.45 1.24
N LEU A 66 7.23 4.57 0.65
CA LEU A 66 6.27 5.52 1.18
C LEU A 66 5.18 5.74 0.12
N HIS A 67 3.92 5.46 0.47
CA HIS A 67 2.80 5.62 -0.46
C HIS A 67 1.98 6.86 -0.15
N ILE A 68 1.78 7.69 -1.16
CA ILE A 68 0.93 8.89 -1.14
C ILE A 68 -0.33 8.60 -1.96
N ARG A 69 -1.49 8.55 -1.31
CA ARG A 69 -2.78 8.37 -1.97
C ARG A 69 -3.58 9.67 -1.93
N ARG A 70 -3.81 10.29 -3.10
CA ARG A 70 -4.48 11.59 -3.21
C ARG A 70 -5.69 11.57 -4.15
N GLY A 71 -5.80 10.58 -5.00
CA GLY A 71 -6.68 10.54 -6.15
C GLY A 71 -5.95 11.00 -7.43
N ASP A 72 -6.20 10.31 -8.52
CA ASP A 72 -5.64 10.65 -9.83
C ASP A 72 -6.40 11.85 -10.43
N PRO A 73 -5.73 12.99 -10.72
CA PRO A 73 -6.38 14.16 -11.30
C PRO A 73 -6.99 13.91 -12.69
N LYS A 74 -6.54 12.88 -13.39
CA LYS A 74 -7.08 12.45 -14.69
C LYS A 74 -8.44 11.73 -14.55
N LEU A 75 -8.79 11.30 -13.32
CA LEU A 75 -10.01 10.56 -13.02
C LEU A 75 -10.97 11.41 -12.16
N PRO A 76 -11.89 12.18 -12.76
CA PRO A 76 -12.75 13.14 -12.04
C PRO A 76 -13.55 12.53 -10.87
N TRP A 77 -13.89 11.24 -10.95
CA TRP A 77 -14.59 10.52 -9.90
C TRP A 77 -13.69 10.16 -8.70
N ALA A 78 -12.36 10.16 -8.86
CA ALA A 78 -11.40 9.85 -7.80
C ALA A 78 -11.35 10.91 -6.69
N TYR A 79 -11.86 12.11 -6.94
CA TYR A 79 -11.92 13.21 -5.97
C TYR A 79 -13.26 13.39 -5.27
N VAL A 80 -14.28 12.62 -5.66
CA VAL A 80 -15.62 12.80 -5.10
C VAL A 80 -15.67 12.29 -3.66
N ASN A 81 -15.85 13.22 -2.71
CA ASN A 81 -16.00 12.95 -1.27
C ASN A 81 -14.82 12.21 -0.60
N LEU A 82 -13.58 12.40 -1.07
CA LEU A 82 -12.41 11.78 -0.43
C LEU A 82 -12.38 12.02 1.09
N GLU A 83 -12.65 13.25 1.54
CA GLU A 83 -12.67 13.58 2.98
C GLU A 83 -13.72 12.78 3.75
N ALA A 84 -14.85 12.49 3.13
CA ALA A 84 -15.94 11.73 3.75
C ALA A 84 -15.70 10.22 3.74
N THR A 85 -14.96 9.71 2.77
CA THR A 85 -14.77 8.26 2.54
C THR A 85 -13.34 7.80 2.77
N HIS A 86 -12.37 8.40 2.09
CA HIS A 86 -10.94 8.03 2.11
C HIS A 86 -10.08 9.30 2.25
N PRO A 87 -9.99 9.90 3.45
CA PRO A 87 -9.25 11.15 3.67
C PRO A 87 -7.78 10.97 3.31
N VAL A 88 -7.20 12.02 2.70
CA VAL A 88 -5.78 12.01 2.35
C VAL A 88 -4.93 12.07 3.63
N CYS A 89 -3.92 11.21 3.73
CA CYS A 89 -2.95 11.27 4.83
C CYS A 89 -2.18 12.60 4.80
N THR A 90 -1.95 13.18 5.97
CA THR A 90 -1.28 14.47 6.13
C THR A 90 0.24 14.33 6.17
N PHE A 91 0.98 15.42 5.93
CA PHE A 91 2.42 15.43 6.13
C PHE A 91 2.81 15.15 7.58
N ASP A 92 2.03 15.58 8.57
CA ASP A 92 2.24 15.26 10.00
C ASP A 92 2.29 13.74 10.25
N TYR A 93 1.43 12.97 9.57
CA TYR A 93 1.49 11.50 9.62
C TYR A 93 2.81 10.97 9.03
N TYR A 94 3.19 11.45 7.83
CA TYR A 94 4.41 10.98 7.17
C TYR A 94 5.68 11.39 7.91
N GLU A 95 5.73 12.58 8.50
CA GLU A 95 6.84 13.04 9.36
C GLU A 95 7.00 12.13 10.59
N LYS A 96 5.90 11.83 11.28
CA LYS A 96 5.91 10.92 12.43
C LYS A 96 6.31 9.50 12.04
N ALA A 97 5.83 9.01 10.90
CA ALA A 97 6.18 7.71 10.40
C ALA A 97 7.66 7.61 10.01
N LEU A 98 8.20 8.62 9.32
CA LEU A 98 9.62 8.69 8.96
C LEU A 98 10.54 8.79 10.19
N ALA A 99 10.09 9.43 11.26
CA ALA A 99 10.86 9.53 12.51
C ALA A 99 11.08 8.18 13.23
N GLU A 100 10.37 7.11 12.83
CA GLU A 100 10.60 5.75 13.31
C GLU A 100 11.79 5.05 12.65
N PHE A 101 12.36 5.66 11.62
CA PHE A 101 13.47 5.10 10.84
C PHE A 101 14.69 6.03 10.89
N PRO A 102 15.91 5.48 10.79
CA PRO A 102 17.12 6.27 10.56
C PRO A 102 17.00 7.15 9.30
N ASP A 103 17.58 8.37 9.37
CA ASP A 103 17.46 9.36 8.28
C ASP A 103 18.28 9.01 7.03
N ASP A 104 19.23 8.09 7.13
CA ASP A 104 20.09 7.65 6.03
C ASP A 104 19.47 6.54 5.16
N ILE A 105 18.31 5.99 5.55
CA ILE A 105 17.63 4.99 4.73
C ILE A 105 16.92 5.68 3.56
N PRO A 106 17.15 5.23 2.30
CA PRO A 106 16.44 5.76 1.15
C PRO A 106 14.95 5.42 1.20
N VAL A 107 14.14 6.36 0.74
CA VAL A 107 12.67 6.29 0.73
C VAL A 107 12.17 6.37 -0.70
N ILE A 108 11.63 5.27 -1.21
CA ILE A 108 11.00 5.24 -2.54
C ILE A 108 9.55 5.68 -2.39
N VAL A 109 9.20 6.76 -3.08
CA VAL A 109 7.87 7.39 -3.00
C VAL A 109 7.00 6.93 -4.17
N PHE A 110 5.86 6.37 -3.86
CA PHE A 110 4.83 5.96 -4.82
C PHE A 110 3.59 6.83 -4.65
N SER A 111 2.96 7.22 -5.74
CA SER A 111 1.74 8.01 -5.70
C SER A 111 0.89 7.83 -6.96
N ASP A 112 -0.42 7.89 -6.81
CA ASP A 112 -1.36 8.08 -7.91
C ASP A 112 -1.34 9.50 -8.50
N HIS A 113 -0.54 10.42 -7.91
CA HIS A 113 -0.32 11.79 -8.36
C HIS A 113 1.13 12.20 -8.10
N ILE A 114 2.08 11.57 -8.82
CA ILE A 114 3.52 11.76 -8.58
C ILE A 114 3.98 13.19 -8.91
N GLU A 115 3.37 13.83 -9.90
CA GLU A 115 3.66 15.21 -10.28
C GLU A 115 3.43 16.17 -9.11
N TRP A 116 2.37 15.94 -8.32
CA TRP A 116 2.15 16.70 -7.10
C TRP A 116 3.29 16.48 -6.09
N CYS A 117 3.78 15.23 -5.94
CA CYS A 117 4.91 14.95 -5.03
C CYS A 117 6.17 15.71 -5.45
N GLN A 118 6.46 15.82 -6.76
CA GLN A 118 7.60 16.57 -7.29
C GLN A 118 7.59 18.05 -6.92
N GLU A 119 6.40 18.62 -6.74
CA GLU A 119 6.22 20.04 -6.38
C GLU A 119 6.37 20.30 -4.87
N GLN A 120 6.38 19.27 -4.02
CA GLN A 120 6.44 19.44 -2.57
C GLN A 120 7.87 19.52 -2.06
N ASP A 121 8.17 20.53 -1.24
CA ASP A 121 9.48 20.66 -0.58
C ASP A 121 9.79 19.47 0.34
N PHE A 122 8.78 18.79 0.82
CA PHE A 122 8.87 17.59 1.67
C PHE A 122 9.70 16.48 1.02
N PHE A 123 9.62 16.30 -0.30
CA PHE A 123 10.29 15.22 -1.04
C PHE A 123 11.58 15.65 -1.73
N LYS A 124 12.07 16.87 -1.49
CA LYS A 124 13.33 17.40 -2.08
C LYS A 124 14.63 16.85 -1.49
N PRO A 125 14.72 16.43 -0.18
CA PRO A 125 15.93 15.80 0.32
C PRO A 125 16.33 14.57 -0.47
N ASP A 126 17.64 14.36 -0.67
CA ASP A 126 18.22 13.31 -1.51
C ASP A 126 17.85 11.88 -1.11
N ARG A 127 17.36 11.68 0.13
CA ARG A 127 16.86 10.38 0.57
C ARG A 127 15.58 9.92 -0.15
N PHE A 128 14.83 10.85 -0.76
CA PHE A 128 13.58 10.53 -1.44
C PHE A 128 13.82 10.27 -2.93
N ILE A 129 13.36 9.10 -3.37
CA ILE A 129 13.40 8.66 -4.76
C ILE A 129 11.95 8.56 -5.22
N LEU A 130 11.51 9.46 -6.08
CA LEU A 130 10.15 9.40 -6.62
C LEU A 130 10.08 8.29 -7.66
N SER A 131 9.10 7.38 -7.53
CA SER A 131 8.87 6.34 -8.53
C SER A 131 8.39 6.97 -9.83
N GLU A 132 9.23 6.88 -10.86
CA GLU A 132 8.92 7.31 -12.22
C GLU A 132 8.44 6.11 -13.05
N SER A 133 7.50 5.32 -12.55
CA SER A 133 6.89 4.28 -13.38
C SER A 133 6.26 4.95 -14.60
N THR A 134 6.92 4.81 -15.75
CA THR A 134 6.55 5.45 -17.01
C THR A 134 5.64 4.58 -17.86
N ASP A 135 5.42 3.34 -17.45
CA ASP A 135 4.57 2.43 -18.18
C ASP A 135 3.11 2.87 -18.05
N GLU A 136 2.52 3.28 -19.15
CA GLU A 136 1.10 3.62 -19.26
C GLU A 136 0.37 2.53 -20.03
N LEU A 137 -0.84 2.21 -19.61
CA LEU A 137 -1.77 1.41 -20.39
C LEU A 137 -2.27 2.21 -21.59
N ASP A 138 -2.86 1.54 -22.59
CA ASP A 138 -3.42 2.16 -23.80
C ASP A 138 -4.44 3.30 -23.50
N ASP A 139 -5.02 3.29 -22.32
CA ASP A 139 -5.97 4.32 -21.84
C ASP A 139 -5.29 5.45 -21.03
N GLY A 140 -3.95 5.45 -20.95
CA GLY A 140 -3.17 6.44 -20.22
C GLY A 140 -3.16 6.24 -18.71
N GLN A 141 -3.61 5.12 -18.20
CA GLN A 141 -3.47 4.75 -16.80
C GLN A 141 -2.07 4.16 -16.54
N ARG A 142 -1.51 4.48 -15.36
CA ARG A 142 -0.22 3.89 -14.93
C ARG A 142 -0.38 2.40 -14.68
N VAL A 143 0.67 1.66 -14.98
CA VAL A 143 0.74 0.22 -14.79
C VAL A 143 0.96 -0.10 -13.30
N PRO A 144 -0.07 -0.57 -12.58
CA PRO A 144 0.00 -0.70 -11.12
C PRO A 144 0.90 -1.85 -10.65
N TRP A 145 1.12 -2.87 -11.48
CA TRP A 145 1.91 -4.04 -11.08
C TRP A 145 3.40 -3.75 -10.97
N THR A 146 3.96 -2.78 -11.72
CA THR A 146 5.36 -2.35 -11.58
C THR A 146 5.57 -1.68 -10.22
N ASP A 147 4.70 -0.74 -9.83
CA ASP A 147 4.77 -0.10 -8.52
C ASP A 147 4.58 -1.13 -7.38
N LEU A 148 3.64 -2.07 -7.53
CA LEU A 148 3.43 -3.13 -6.53
C LEU A 148 4.66 -4.04 -6.40
N CYS A 149 5.32 -4.38 -7.51
CA CYS A 149 6.56 -5.15 -7.53
C CYS A 149 7.68 -4.39 -6.80
N LEU A 150 7.89 -3.12 -7.12
CA LEU A 150 8.90 -2.27 -6.46
C LEU A 150 8.63 -2.14 -4.95
N MET A 151 7.37 -1.95 -4.53
CA MET A 151 6.97 -1.92 -3.12
C MET A 151 7.34 -3.23 -2.41
N SER A 152 7.06 -4.39 -3.04
CA SER A 152 7.35 -5.70 -2.46
C SER A 152 8.85 -5.99 -2.31
N LEU A 153 9.70 -5.32 -3.09
CA LEU A 153 11.16 -5.42 -3.03
C LEU A 153 11.81 -4.46 -2.01
N CYS A 154 11.03 -3.61 -1.36
CA CYS A 154 11.51 -2.81 -0.23
C CYS A 154 11.66 -3.68 1.03
N THR A 155 12.31 -3.15 2.06
CA THR A 155 12.48 -3.83 3.35
C THR A 155 11.47 -3.40 4.39
N ASP A 156 10.93 -2.18 4.25
CA ASP A 156 10.06 -1.51 5.20
C ASP A 156 9.00 -0.67 4.46
N ALA A 157 7.96 -0.26 5.16
CA ALA A 157 6.83 0.43 4.53
C ALA A 157 6.21 1.54 5.39
N ILE A 158 5.85 2.66 4.74
CA ILE A 158 4.93 3.67 5.27
C ILE A 158 3.76 3.73 4.30
N ILE A 159 2.62 3.16 4.70
CA ILE A 159 1.47 3.03 3.81
C ILE A 159 0.49 4.19 3.97
N ALA A 160 -0.23 4.50 2.90
CA ALA A 160 -1.45 5.30 2.99
C ALA A 160 -2.66 4.41 3.37
N ASN A 161 -3.82 5.01 3.58
CA ASN A 161 -5.10 4.32 3.71
C ASN A 161 -5.58 3.76 2.35
N SER A 162 -4.84 2.78 1.84
CA SER A 162 -5.04 2.20 0.52
C SER A 162 -4.73 0.71 0.54
N SER A 163 -5.66 -0.11 0.04
CA SER A 163 -5.46 -1.55 -0.14
C SER A 163 -4.27 -1.87 -1.05
N PHE A 164 -3.96 -0.98 -2.00
CA PHE A 164 -2.79 -1.13 -2.87
C PHE A 164 -1.48 -1.15 -2.08
N SER A 165 -1.23 -0.14 -1.23
CA SER A 165 -0.02 -0.10 -0.40
C SER A 165 -0.08 -1.09 0.77
N TRP A 166 -1.27 -1.48 1.23
CA TRP A 166 -1.44 -2.57 2.17
C TRP A 166 -0.88 -3.88 1.60
N TRP A 167 -1.28 -4.23 0.36
CA TRP A 167 -0.74 -5.39 -0.34
C TRP A 167 0.76 -5.26 -0.63
N GLY A 168 1.24 -4.08 -1.04
CA GLY A 168 2.67 -3.82 -1.21
C GLY A 168 3.47 -4.16 0.05
N ALA A 169 3.01 -3.70 1.22
CA ALA A 169 3.64 -3.97 2.51
C ALA A 169 3.51 -5.44 2.95
N TRP A 170 2.36 -6.06 2.69
CA TRP A 170 2.15 -7.46 3.03
C TRP A 170 3.08 -8.38 2.23
N LEU A 171 3.30 -8.08 0.95
CA LEU A 171 4.15 -8.85 0.04
C LEU A 171 5.66 -8.71 0.33
N ILE A 172 6.12 -7.70 1.08
CA ILE A 172 7.53 -7.61 1.47
C ILE A 172 7.96 -8.91 2.16
N ASP A 173 8.97 -9.58 1.60
CA ASP A 173 9.54 -10.82 2.14
C ASP A 173 10.71 -10.51 3.09
N ASN A 174 10.40 -9.80 4.18
CA ASN A 174 11.32 -9.51 5.28
C ASN A 174 10.59 -9.76 6.59
N PRO A 175 10.98 -10.77 7.39
CA PRO A 175 10.34 -11.08 8.67
C PRO A 175 10.50 -9.96 9.71
N ASP A 176 11.55 -9.15 9.57
CA ASP A 176 11.85 -8.04 10.48
C ASP A 176 11.36 -6.68 9.94
N LYS A 177 10.52 -6.69 8.91
CA LYS A 177 9.98 -5.45 8.33
C LYS A 177 9.24 -4.60 9.34
N THR A 178 9.45 -3.29 9.27
CA THR A 178 8.64 -2.31 9.97
C THR A 178 7.62 -1.73 9.00
N VAL A 179 6.33 -1.91 9.30
CA VAL A 179 5.23 -1.32 8.53
C VAL A 179 4.48 -0.32 9.39
N ILE A 180 4.31 0.89 8.87
CA ILE A 180 3.56 1.96 9.53
C ILE A 180 2.31 2.27 8.73
N ALA A 181 1.16 2.21 9.38
CA ALA A 181 -0.16 2.45 8.82
C ALA A 181 -0.84 3.65 9.48
N PRO A 182 -1.67 4.40 8.73
CA PRO A 182 -2.41 5.52 9.31
C PRO A 182 -3.56 5.01 10.19
N LYS A 183 -3.76 5.67 11.32
CA LYS A 183 -4.88 5.39 12.23
C LYS A 183 -6.24 5.66 11.59
N LYS A 184 -6.32 6.72 10.79
CA LYS A 184 -7.54 7.10 10.09
C LYS A 184 -7.54 6.46 8.70
N TRP A 185 -8.14 5.28 8.58
CA TRP A 185 -8.25 4.57 7.29
C TRP A 185 -9.39 5.10 6.44
N PHE A 186 -10.57 5.23 7.05
CA PHE A 186 -11.76 5.74 6.40
C PHE A 186 -12.22 7.07 6.97
N GLY A 187 -13.03 7.79 6.21
CA GLY A 187 -13.69 9.02 6.63
C GLY A 187 -15.02 8.77 7.33
N PRO A 188 -15.70 9.86 7.74
CA PRO A 188 -16.92 9.79 8.57
C PRO A 188 -18.07 8.96 7.98
N SER A 189 -18.12 8.78 6.66
CA SER A 189 -19.14 7.94 6.02
C SER A 189 -19.07 6.47 6.43
N TYR A 190 -17.93 6.02 6.96
CA TYR A 190 -17.69 4.64 7.38
C TYR A 190 -17.46 4.48 8.89
N ASP A 191 -17.70 5.52 9.72
CA ASP A 191 -17.50 5.49 11.18
C ASP A 191 -18.37 4.43 11.89
N HIS A 192 -19.39 3.92 11.22
CA HIS A 192 -20.29 2.89 11.75
C HIS A 192 -19.79 1.46 11.49
N TYR A 193 -18.69 1.29 10.74
CA TYR A 193 -18.11 -0.02 10.47
C TYR A 193 -16.98 -0.37 11.44
N HIS A 194 -16.87 -1.64 11.78
CA HIS A 194 -15.74 -2.18 12.54
C HIS A 194 -14.53 -2.43 11.64
N MET A 195 -13.35 -2.00 12.09
CA MET A 195 -12.11 -2.08 11.31
C MET A 195 -10.93 -2.63 12.13
N ASP A 196 -11.23 -3.29 13.26
CA ASP A 196 -10.23 -3.65 14.27
C ASP A 196 -9.14 -4.59 13.76
N ASP A 197 -9.42 -5.38 12.73
CA ASP A 197 -8.50 -6.35 12.13
C ASP A 197 -8.14 -6.04 10.66
N LEU A 198 -8.40 -4.81 10.22
CA LEU A 198 -7.97 -4.34 8.89
C LEU A 198 -6.44 -4.24 8.79
N ILE A 199 -5.79 -3.81 9.87
CA ILE A 199 -4.34 -3.69 9.94
C ILE A 199 -3.76 -4.96 10.57
N PRO A 200 -2.82 -5.65 9.89
CA PRO A 200 -2.16 -6.86 10.40
C PRO A 200 -1.52 -6.66 11.76
N LYS A 201 -1.51 -7.72 12.57
CA LYS A 201 -0.83 -7.72 13.85
C LYS A 201 0.67 -7.48 13.65
N GLY A 202 1.23 -6.58 14.44
CA GLY A 202 2.66 -6.24 14.36
C GLY A 202 2.94 -5.00 13.50
N TRP A 203 1.98 -4.53 12.69
CA TRP A 203 2.12 -3.24 12.04
C TRP A 203 1.85 -2.10 13.03
N LYS A 204 2.64 -1.04 12.92
CA LYS A 204 2.49 0.14 13.78
C LYS A 204 1.44 1.09 13.21
N VAL A 205 0.53 1.55 14.06
CA VAL A 205 -0.53 2.51 13.69
C VAL A 205 -0.23 3.88 14.31
N LEU A 206 -0.21 4.93 13.49
CA LEU A 206 0.05 6.32 13.90
C LEU A 206 -1.11 7.25 13.56
#